data_9c73a8cfccac7f5d5f0748854f1593e1
#
_entry.id   9c73a8cfccac7f5d5f0748854f1593e1
#
_cell.length_a   1.000
_cell.length_b   1.000
_cell.length_c   1.000
_cell.angle_alpha   90.00
_cell.angle_beta   90.00
_cell.angle_gamma   90.00
#
_symmetry.space_group_name_H-M   'P 1'
#
loop_
_entity.id
_entity.type
_entity.pdbx_description
1 polymer ?
#
loop_
_entity_poly.entity_id
_entity_poly.type
_entity_poly.pdbx_seq_one_letter_code
_entity_poly.pdbx_strand_id
1 'polypeptide(L)'
;MPAEVRLRPFRVEDVARFDSEPQVPGSFEYFGWREASTSARRFATDGMLGPDHGNLVVDVEGVGAVGDVGWSPVHHGPPPHGVALNIGITLFFEHRGRGYGSAAQRLLTEYLFAYTRIERLEASTDVTNIAEQRALGKAGFHREGVLRHSQWRAGAFHDQVLFSRLRGD
;
A
#
# COMPACT_ATOMS: atom_id res chain seq x y z
N MET A 1 -14.38 -20.18 -9.09
CA MET A 1 -14.37 -18.72 -9.34
C MET A 1 -13.19 -18.12 -8.58
N PRO A 2 -12.50 -17.09 -9.07
CA PRO A 2 -11.47 -16.44 -8.25
C PRO A 2 -12.12 -15.90 -6.98
N ALA A 3 -11.43 -16.03 -5.83
CA ALA A 3 -11.93 -15.54 -4.57
C ALA A 3 -12.12 -14.02 -4.62
N GLU A 4 -13.26 -13.52 -4.15
CA GLU A 4 -13.58 -12.10 -4.16
C GLU A 4 -12.70 -11.34 -3.16
N VAL A 5 -12.04 -10.29 -3.63
CA VAL A 5 -11.22 -9.39 -2.81
C VAL A 5 -12.05 -8.17 -2.44
N ARG A 6 -12.05 -7.81 -1.15
CA ARG A 6 -12.72 -6.62 -0.62
C ARG A 6 -11.75 -5.79 0.20
N LEU A 7 -12.03 -4.50 0.30
CA LEU A 7 -11.38 -3.62 1.26
C LEU A 7 -12.38 -3.29 2.37
N ARG A 8 -11.94 -3.38 3.61
CA ARG A 8 -12.75 -3.02 4.79
C ARG A 8 -11.92 -2.31 5.86
N PRO A 9 -12.56 -1.54 6.74
CA PRO A 9 -11.90 -0.99 7.91
C PRO A 9 -11.27 -2.07 8.79
N PHE A 10 -10.22 -1.69 9.53
CA PHE A 10 -9.64 -2.54 10.57
C PHE A 10 -10.65 -2.80 11.69
N ARG A 11 -10.56 -3.98 12.28
CA ARG A 11 -11.27 -4.38 13.50
C ARG A 11 -10.24 -4.68 14.58
N VAL A 12 -10.67 -4.77 15.82
CA VAL A 12 -9.80 -5.06 16.97
C VAL A 12 -9.05 -6.39 16.78
N GLU A 13 -9.72 -7.40 16.27
CA GLU A 13 -9.12 -8.72 16.00
C GLU A 13 -8.03 -8.69 14.91
N ASP A 14 -8.15 -7.79 13.93
CA ASP A 14 -7.13 -7.63 12.89
C ASP A 14 -5.82 -7.11 13.47
N VAL A 15 -5.91 -6.16 14.40
CA VAL A 15 -4.73 -5.51 15.01
C VAL A 15 -3.78 -6.53 15.60
N ALA A 16 -4.29 -7.46 16.41
CA ALA A 16 -3.49 -8.51 17.02
C ALA A 16 -2.82 -9.42 15.96
N ARG A 17 -3.55 -9.75 14.89
CA ARG A 17 -3.03 -10.55 13.79
C ARG A 17 -1.89 -9.85 13.05
N PHE A 18 -2.06 -8.57 12.72
CA PHE A 18 -1.04 -7.79 12.01
C PHE A 18 0.23 -7.58 12.85
N ASP A 19 0.07 -7.38 14.17
CA ASP A 19 1.20 -7.22 15.09
C ASP A 19 1.94 -8.56 15.34
N SER A 20 1.26 -9.70 15.19
CA SER A 20 1.83 -11.03 15.37
C SER A 20 2.34 -11.69 14.09
N GLU A 21 2.24 -11.02 12.94
CA GLU A 21 2.68 -11.57 11.66
C GLU A 21 4.14 -12.00 11.71
N PRO A 22 4.45 -13.26 11.40
CA PRO A 22 5.82 -13.76 11.46
C PRO A 22 6.76 -12.98 10.55
N GLN A 23 7.90 -12.57 11.09
CA GLN A 23 8.98 -11.93 10.33
C GLN A 23 9.80 -13.00 9.60
N VAL A 24 9.18 -13.68 8.61
CA VAL A 24 9.92 -14.67 7.81
C VAL A 24 10.90 -13.98 6.88
N PRO A 25 12.05 -14.61 6.55
CA PRO A 25 13.00 -14.04 5.59
C PRO A 25 12.31 -13.66 4.28
N GLY A 26 12.55 -12.43 3.80
CA GLY A 26 11.93 -11.88 2.59
C GLY A 26 10.55 -11.24 2.78
N SER A 27 9.92 -11.32 3.95
CA SER A 27 8.61 -10.68 4.19
C SER A 27 8.66 -9.18 3.99
N PHE A 28 9.73 -8.54 4.43
CA PHE A 28 9.93 -7.09 4.38
C PHE A 28 11.16 -6.69 3.59
N GLU A 29 11.56 -7.51 2.64
CA GLU A 29 12.77 -7.33 1.82
C GLU A 29 12.83 -5.95 1.15
N TYR A 30 11.70 -5.42 0.72
CA TYR A 30 11.60 -4.14 0.01
C TYR A 30 11.16 -2.97 0.89
N PHE A 31 10.94 -3.20 2.19
CA PHE A 31 10.59 -2.13 3.12
C PHE A 31 11.86 -1.50 3.69
N GLY A 32 11.87 -0.17 3.75
CA GLY A 32 12.87 0.58 4.49
C GLY A 32 12.70 0.42 6.00
N TRP A 33 13.31 1.34 6.75
CA TRP A 33 13.14 1.38 8.20
C TRP A 33 11.66 1.52 8.56
N ARG A 34 11.23 0.68 9.48
CA ARG A 34 9.88 0.74 10.05
C ARG A 34 10.02 0.93 11.55
N GLU A 35 9.31 1.92 12.06
CA GLU A 35 9.12 2.02 13.51
C GLU A 35 8.41 0.74 13.99
N ALA A 36 8.84 0.22 15.12
CA ALA A 36 8.13 -0.85 15.82
C ALA A 36 6.80 -0.33 16.43
N SER A 37 6.17 0.60 15.74
CA SER A 37 4.87 1.14 16.06
C SER A 37 3.86 0.06 15.74
N THR A 38 3.19 -0.35 16.74
CA THR A 38 2.18 -1.38 16.65
C THR A 38 0.96 -0.83 15.93
N SER A 39 0.33 -1.67 15.13
CA SER A 39 -1.00 -1.39 14.56
C SER A 39 -1.97 -1.01 15.67
N ALA A 40 -1.80 -1.58 16.87
CA ALA A 40 -2.58 -1.26 18.07
C ALA A 40 -2.55 0.23 18.44
N ARG A 41 -1.38 0.87 18.39
CA ARG A 41 -1.25 2.30 18.73
C ARG A 41 -2.01 3.17 17.72
N ARG A 42 -1.85 2.91 16.43
CA ARG A 42 -2.56 3.66 15.38
C ARG A 42 -4.06 3.42 15.44
N PHE A 43 -4.47 2.17 15.62
CA PHE A 43 -5.89 1.82 15.74
C PHE A 43 -6.55 2.53 16.93
N ALA A 44 -5.88 2.60 18.07
CA ALA A 44 -6.38 3.32 19.25
C ALA A 44 -6.46 4.84 19.03
N THR A 45 -5.64 5.41 18.14
CA THR A 45 -5.59 6.85 17.87
C THR A 45 -6.68 7.30 16.89
N ASP A 46 -6.84 6.61 15.77
CA ASP A 46 -7.68 7.04 14.64
C ASP A 46 -8.44 5.88 13.93
N GLY A 47 -8.41 4.67 14.49
CA GLY A 47 -9.04 3.50 13.88
C GLY A 47 -8.38 3.09 12.55
N MET A 48 -7.14 3.49 12.30
CA MET A 48 -6.39 3.34 11.05
C MET A 48 -6.90 4.25 9.91
N LEU A 49 -7.78 5.20 10.19
CA LEU A 49 -8.39 6.11 9.21
C LEU A 49 -8.29 7.56 9.71
N GLY A 50 -7.13 8.17 9.52
CA GLY A 50 -6.90 9.60 9.80
C GLY A 50 -7.47 10.51 8.70
N PRO A 51 -7.39 11.84 8.88
CA PRO A 51 -7.98 12.80 7.96
C PRO A 51 -7.36 12.82 6.55
N ASP A 52 -6.09 12.47 6.43
CA ASP A 52 -5.31 12.53 5.19
C ASP A 52 -4.51 11.26 4.88
N HIS A 53 -4.56 10.30 5.76
CA HIS A 53 -3.90 9.00 5.62
C HIS A 53 -4.80 7.88 6.13
N GLY A 54 -4.59 6.66 5.67
CA GLY A 54 -5.37 5.54 6.18
C GLY A 54 -4.84 4.19 5.73
N ASN A 55 -5.38 3.16 6.38
CA ASN A 55 -5.17 1.77 5.98
C ASN A 55 -6.50 1.02 6.00
N LEU A 56 -6.70 0.16 5.02
CA LEU A 56 -7.83 -0.77 4.93
C LEU A 56 -7.30 -2.21 4.85
N VAL A 57 -8.00 -3.11 5.49
CA VAL A 57 -7.70 -4.54 5.41
C VAL A 57 -8.07 -5.06 4.03
N VAL A 58 -7.18 -5.83 3.43
CA VAL A 58 -7.46 -6.66 2.27
C VAL A 58 -8.09 -7.95 2.77
N ASP A 59 -9.39 -8.09 2.53
CA ASP A 59 -10.20 -9.23 2.97
C ASP A 59 -10.60 -10.07 1.77
N VAL A 60 -10.41 -11.39 1.86
CA VAL A 60 -10.68 -12.31 0.77
C VAL A 60 -11.74 -13.30 1.22
N GLU A 61 -12.79 -13.45 0.41
CA GLU A 61 -13.89 -14.34 0.72
C GLU A 61 -13.42 -15.79 0.93
N GLY A 62 -13.84 -16.38 2.05
CA GLY A 62 -13.45 -17.74 2.45
C GLY A 62 -12.03 -17.87 3.01
N VAL A 63 -11.24 -16.78 3.03
CA VAL A 63 -9.86 -16.75 3.55
C VAL A 63 -9.74 -15.81 4.75
N GLY A 64 -10.39 -14.64 4.68
CA GLY A 64 -10.31 -13.56 5.67
C GLY A 64 -9.23 -12.52 5.34
N ALA A 65 -8.71 -11.85 6.36
CA ALA A 65 -7.67 -10.83 6.19
C ALA A 65 -6.37 -11.44 5.66
N VAL A 66 -5.88 -10.90 4.54
CA VAL A 66 -4.66 -11.37 3.85
C VAL A 66 -3.55 -10.31 3.81
N GLY A 67 -3.82 -9.12 4.30
CA GLY A 67 -2.91 -7.99 4.30
C GLY A 67 -3.65 -6.66 4.42
N ASP A 68 -2.97 -5.57 4.13
CA ASP A 68 -3.54 -4.23 4.12
C ASP A 68 -3.06 -3.40 2.92
N VAL A 69 -3.86 -2.40 2.58
CA VAL A 69 -3.49 -1.29 1.71
C VAL A 69 -3.58 0.01 2.48
N GLY A 70 -2.72 0.96 2.16
CA GLY A 70 -2.72 2.26 2.82
C GLY A 70 -2.42 3.40 1.88
N TRP A 71 -2.64 4.62 2.36
CA TRP A 71 -2.29 5.85 1.66
C TRP A 71 -1.78 6.91 2.62
N SER A 72 -0.97 7.81 2.09
CA SER A 72 -0.45 8.99 2.78
C SER A 72 -0.21 10.12 1.79
N PRO A 73 -0.25 11.41 2.23
CA PRO A 73 -0.05 12.52 1.33
C PRO A 73 1.40 12.63 0.84
N VAL A 74 1.53 13.04 -0.42
CA VAL A 74 2.78 13.47 -1.05
C VAL A 74 2.59 14.89 -1.57
N HIS A 75 3.56 15.76 -1.32
CA HIS A 75 3.50 17.16 -1.70
C HIS A 75 4.46 17.46 -2.85
N HIS A 76 3.87 17.88 -3.98
CA HIS A 76 4.61 18.38 -5.16
C HIS A 76 4.63 19.92 -5.23
N GLY A 77 4.04 20.58 -4.25
CA GLY A 77 3.98 22.02 -4.11
C GLY A 77 3.27 22.44 -2.83
N PRO A 78 3.08 23.75 -2.60
CA PRO A 78 2.40 24.25 -1.41
C PRO A 78 0.93 23.77 -1.37
N PRO A 79 0.40 23.39 -0.19
CA PRO A 79 -1.03 23.09 -0.02
C PRO A 79 -1.88 24.35 -0.30
N PRO A 80 -3.13 24.17 -0.76
CA PRO A 80 -3.84 22.90 -1.02
C PRO A 80 -3.58 22.30 -2.40
N HIS A 81 -2.75 22.97 -3.22
CA HIS A 81 -2.43 22.55 -4.58
C HIS A 81 -1.15 21.68 -4.58
N GLY A 82 -1.05 20.76 -5.51
CA GLY A 82 0.11 19.87 -5.63
C GLY A 82 0.17 18.75 -4.60
N VAL A 83 -0.97 18.33 -4.04
CA VAL A 83 -1.08 17.15 -3.18
C VAL A 83 -1.47 15.93 -4.00
N ALA A 84 -0.70 14.87 -3.89
CA ALA A 84 -1.01 13.53 -4.36
C ALA A 84 -1.14 12.59 -3.16
N LEU A 85 -1.66 11.38 -3.36
CA LEU A 85 -1.59 10.32 -2.36
C LEU A 85 -0.66 9.22 -2.85
N ASN A 86 0.32 8.88 -2.03
CA ASN A 86 1.12 7.68 -2.21
C ASN A 86 0.36 6.49 -1.63
N ILE A 87 0.17 5.44 -2.42
CA ILE A 87 -0.43 4.20 -1.95
C ILE A 87 0.63 3.14 -1.67
N GLY A 88 0.33 2.25 -0.74
CA GLY A 88 1.17 1.11 -0.41
C GLY A 88 0.35 -0.12 -0.10
N ILE A 89 0.99 -1.29 -0.18
CA ILE A 89 0.38 -2.57 0.12
C ILE A 89 1.33 -3.46 0.90
N THR A 90 0.78 -4.18 1.86
CA THR A 90 1.46 -5.29 2.53
C THR A 90 0.56 -6.52 2.46
N LEU A 91 1.04 -7.62 1.91
CA LEU A 91 0.36 -8.91 1.99
C LEU A 91 1.16 -9.86 2.88
N PHE A 92 0.46 -10.62 3.70
CA PHE A 92 1.06 -11.72 4.44
C PHE A 92 1.74 -12.68 3.48
N PHE A 93 2.88 -13.19 3.88
CA PHE A 93 3.79 -13.91 2.98
C PHE A 93 3.09 -15.07 2.25
N GLU A 94 2.31 -15.87 2.97
CA GLU A 94 1.59 -17.03 2.47
C GLU A 94 0.44 -16.69 1.48
N HIS A 95 0.05 -15.42 1.39
CA HIS A 95 -1.04 -14.96 0.51
C HIS A 95 -0.54 -14.25 -0.75
N ARG A 96 0.78 -14.13 -0.93
CA ARG A 96 1.39 -13.51 -2.11
C ARG A 96 1.25 -14.39 -3.36
N GLY A 97 1.42 -13.78 -4.53
CA GLY A 97 1.41 -14.49 -5.82
C GLY A 97 0.03 -14.97 -6.30
N ARG A 98 -1.06 -14.63 -5.59
CA ARG A 98 -2.44 -15.06 -5.90
C ARG A 98 -3.28 -13.99 -6.61
N GLY A 99 -2.68 -12.86 -6.98
CA GLY A 99 -3.38 -11.74 -7.63
C GLY A 99 -4.09 -10.77 -6.67
N TYR A 100 -4.10 -11.05 -5.37
CA TYR A 100 -4.78 -10.21 -4.38
C TYR A 100 -4.22 -8.77 -4.35
N GLY A 101 -2.90 -8.61 -4.53
CA GLY A 101 -2.26 -7.30 -4.55
C GLY A 101 -2.78 -6.39 -5.67
N SER A 102 -2.84 -6.89 -6.90
CA SER A 102 -3.37 -6.11 -8.03
C SER A 102 -4.85 -5.74 -7.84
N ALA A 103 -5.65 -6.68 -7.33
CA ALA A 103 -7.06 -6.43 -7.05
C ALA A 103 -7.25 -5.38 -5.93
N ALA A 104 -6.50 -5.50 -4.83
CA ALA A 104 -6.58 -4.59 -3.71
C ALA A 104 -6.16 -3.16 -4.07
N GLN A 105 -5.08 -3.00 -4.84
CA GLN A 105 -4.62 -1.68 -5.31
C GLN A 105 -5.61 -1.03 -6.26
N ARG A 106 -6.24 -1.80 -7.15
CA ARG A 106 -7.31 -1.30 -8.01
C ARG A 106 -8.52 -0.82 -7.20
N LEU A 107 -8.97 -1.62 -6.25
CA LEU A 107 -10.09 -1.25 -5.35
C LEU A 107 -9.76 -0.01 -4.51
N LEU A 108 -8.54 0.10 -3.98
CA LEU A 108 -8.10 1.29 -3.25
C LEU A 108 -8.11 2.53 -4.14
N THR A 109 -7.64 2.41 -5.37
CA THR A 109 -7.65 3.50 -6.36
C THR A 109 -9.06 3.97 -6.64
N GLU A 110 -9.99 3.05 -6.91
CA GLU A 110 -11.41 3.34 -7.13
C GLU A 110 -12.03 4.04 -5.91
N TYR A 111 -11.74 3.54 -4.70
CA TYR A 111 -12.19 4.14 -3.45
C TYR A 111 -11.67 5.58 -3.28
N LEU A 112 -10.37 5.80 -3.44
CA LEU A 112 -9.78 7.13 -3.25
C LEU A 112 -10.29 8.13 -4.26
N PHE A 113 -10.42 7.76 -5.53
CA PHE A 113 -10.99 8.63 -6.54
C PHE A 113 -12.49 8.90 -6.35
N ALA A 114 -13.24 7.96 -5.80
CA ALA A 114 -14.67 8.15 -5.53
C ALA A 114 -14.93 9.10 -4.35
N TYR A 115 -14.12 9.02 -3.30
CA TYR A 115 -14.39 9.69 -2.02
C TYR A 115 -13.47 10.87 -1.70
N THR A 116 -12.49 11.17 -2.54
CA THR A 116 -11.60 12.34 -2.39
C THR A 116 -11.60 13.17 -3.67
N ARG A 117 -11.00 14.36 -3.61
CA ARG A 117 -10.76 15.22 -4.80
C ARG A 117 -9.33 15.08 -5.32
N ILE A 118 -8.61 14.06 -4.91
CA ILE A 118 -7.25 13.81 -5.38
C ILE A 118 -7.27 13.52 -6.87
N GLU A 119 -6.38 14.17 -7.60
CA GLU A 119 -6.21 14.01 -9.04
C GLU A 119 -5.18 12.92 -9.38
N ARG A 120 -4.20 12.71 -8.47
CA ARG A 120 -3.06 11.86 -8.71
C ARG A 120 -2.82 10.90 -7.55
N LEU A 121 -2.68 9.63 -7.87
CA LEU A 121 -2.16 8.60 -6.97
C LEU A 121 -0.75 8.20 -7.42
N GLU A 122 0.11 7.94 -6.46
CA GLU A 122 1.48 7.46 -6.67
C GLU A 122 1.72 6.15 -5.94
N ALA A 123 2.67 5.40 -6.43
CA ALA A 123 3.23 4.25 -5.73
C ALA A 123 4.69 4.08 -6.15
N SER A 124 5.55 3.75 -5.21
CA SER A 124 6.94 3.45 -5.53
C SER A 124 7.34 2.11 -4.92
N THR A 125 8.18 1.40 -5.66
CA THR A 125 8.72 0.12 -5.19
C THR A 125 10.16 -0.04 -5.68
N ASP A 126 10.91 -0.92 -5.03
CA ASP A 126 12.29 -1.23 -5.44
C ASP A 126 12.37 -1.66 -6.91
N VAL A 127 13.44 -1.25 -7.59
CA VAL A 127 13.68 -1.61 -9.00
C VAL A 127 13.76 -3.13 -9.21
N THR A 128 14.09 -3.89 -8.18
CA THR A 128 14.17 -5.36 -8.24
C THR A 128 12.85 -6.05 -7.87
N ASN A 129 11.87 -5.31 -7.32
CA ASN A 129 10.56 -5.85 -6.96
C ASN A 129 9.63 -5.97 -8.17
N ILE A 130 9.94 -6.90 -9.06
CA ILE A 130 9.20 -7.12 -10.31
C ILE A 130 7.75 -7.52 -10.05
N ALA A 131 7.49 -8.21 -8.93
CA ALA A 131 6.13 -8.63 -8.57
C ALA A 131 5.21 -7.42 -8.34
N GLU A 132 5.66 -6.42 -7.58
CA GLU A 132 4.90 -5.21 -7.30
C GLU A 132 4.79 -4.31 -8.53
N GLN A 133 5.85 -4.16 -9.34
CA GLN A 133 5.79 -3.42 -10.60
C GLN A 133 4.70 -3.98 -11.52
N ARG A 134 4.60 -5.31 -11.62
CA ARG A 134 3.54 -5.98 -12.40
C ARG A 134 2.16 -5.79 -11.79
N ALA A 135 2.07 -5.78 -10.45
CA ALA A 135 0.80 -5.58 -9.75
C ALA A 135 0.26 -4.16 -9.97
N LEU A 136 1.11 -3.14 -9.88
CA LEU A 136 0.79 -1.75 -10.17
C LEU A 136 0.33 -1.57 -11.62
N GLY A 137 1.07 -2.12 -12.59
CA GLY A 137 0.66 -2.08 -14.00
C GLY A 137 -0.73 -2.71 -14.24
N LYS A 138 -1.03 -3.85 -13.60
CA LYS A 138 -2.36 -4.49 -13.66
C LYS A 138 -3.45 -3.68 -12.95
N ALA A 139 -3.08 -2.86 -11.97
CA ALA A 139 -3.98 -1.94 -11.29
C ALA A 139 -4.18 -0.62 -12.06
N GLY A 140 -3.58 -0.46 -13.25
CA GLY A 140 -3.74 0.69 -14.13
C GLY A 140 -2.74 1.83 -13.84
N PHE A 141 -1.67 1.58 -13.09
CA PHE A 141 -0.63 2.57 -12.88
C PHE A 141 0.37 2.59 -14.03
N HIS A 142 0.80 3.77 -14.42
CA HIS A 142 1.82 4.02 -15.42
C HIS A 142 3.18 4.26 -14.78
N ARG A 143 4.23 3.64 -15.34
CA ARG A 143 5.60 3.84 -14.90
C ARG A 143 6.11 5.21 -15.35
N GLU A 144 6.57 6.05 -14.42
CA GLU A 144 7.10 7.38 -14.73
C GLU A 144 8.63 7.43 -14.79
N GLY A 145 9.31 6.74 -13.88
CA GLY A 145 10.76 6.81 -13.86
C GLY A 145 11.41 6.07 -12.70
N VAL A 146 12.69 6.33 -12.50
CA VAL A 146 13.47 5.79 -11.39
C VAL A 146 13.89 6.93 -10.47
N LEU A 147 13.58 6.76 -9.19
CA LEU A 147 14.04 7.58 -8.09
C LEU A 147 15.36 6.99 -7.60
N ARG A 148 16.48 7.61 -8.00
CA ARG A 148 17.81 7.11 -7.62
C ARG A 148 18.09 7.35 -6.15
N HIS A 149 18.63 6.33 -5.45
CA HIS A 149 19.02 6.39 -4.04
C HIS A 149 17.92 6.93 -3.11
N SER A 150 16.67 6.58 -3.39
CA SER A 150 15.50 7.13 -2.70
C SER A 150 15.18 6.45 -1.39
N GLN A 151 15.67 5.23 -1.17
CA GLN A 151 15.36 4.46 0.04
C GLN A 151 16.63 3.91 0.70
N TRP A 152 16.83 4.20 1.97
CA TRP A 152 17.85 3.54 2.79
C TRP A 152 17.31 2.25 3.39
N ARG A 153 17.96 1.12 3.13
CA ARG A 153 17.67 -0.16 3.79
C ARG A 153 18.87 -1.10 3.69
N ALA A 154 18.96 -2.03 4.64
CA ALA A 154 20.02 -3.05 4.66
C ALA A 154 21.45 -2.49 4.51
N GLY A 155 21.71 -1.28 5.01
CA GLY A 155 23.04 -0.65 4.99
C GLY A 155 23.41 0.04 3.66
N ALA A 156 22.45 0.25 2.73
CA ALA A 156 22.69 0.92 1.46
C ALA A 156 21.49 1.75 0.99
N PHE A 157 21.74 2.68 0.07
CA PHE A 157 20.69 3.34 -0.68
C PHE A 157 20.24 2.48 -1.87
N HIS A 158 18.94 2.43 -2.08
CA HIS A 158 18.31 1.68 -3.14
C HIS A 158 17.49 2.60 -4.04
N ASP A 159 17.44 2.24 -5.32
CA ASP A 159 16.61 2.90 -6.31
C ASP A 159 15.18 2.36 -6.25
N GLN A 160 14.21 3.25 -6.48
CA GLN A 160 12.81 2.85 -6.60
C GLN A 160 12.26 3.24 -7.97
N VAL A 161 11.29 2.47 -8.45
CA VAL A 161 10.50 2.83 -9.63
C VAL A 161 9.26 3.56 -9.16
N LEU A 162 9.02 4.76 -9.68
CA LEU A 162 7.81 5.54 -9.45
C LEU A 162 6.75 5.18 -10.49
N PHE A 163 5.56 4.92 -10.00
CA PHE A 163 4.33 4.72 -10.74
C PHE A 163 3.30 5.76 -10.35
N SER A 164 2.43 6.12 -11.27
CA SER A 164 1.29 6.99 -11.00
C SER A 164 0.04 6.55 -11.73
N ARG A 165 -1.10 7.00 -11.22
CA ARG A 165 -2.39 6.92 -11.89
C ARG A 165 -3.15 8.21 -11.68
N LEU A 166 -3.70 8.78 -12.75
CA LEU A 166 -4.51 9.99 -12.73
C LEU A 166 -6.00 9.62 -12.72
N ARG A 167 -6.82 10.57 -12.25
CA ARG A 167 -8.28 10.37 -12.19
C ARG A 167 -8.92 10.07 -13.53
N GLY A 168 -8.34 10.54 -14.62
CA GLY A 168 -8.86 10.35 -15.98
C GLY A 168 -8.30 9.15 -16.75
N ASP A 169 -7.40 8.36 -16.14
CA ASP A 169 -6.78 7.19 -16.78
C ASP A 169 -7.74 5.99 -16.89
#